data_ee0dd7a866a57f559682789fe83849ea
#
_entry.id   ee0dd7a866a57f559682789fe83849ea
#
_cell.length_a   1.000
_cell.length_b   1.000
_cell.length_c   1.000
_cell.angle_alpha   90.00
_cell.angle_beta   90.00
_cell.angle_gamma   90.00
#
_symmetry.space_group_name_H-M   'P 1'
#
loop_
_entity.id
_entity.type
_entity.pdbx_description
1 polymer ?
#
loop_
_entity_poly.entity_id
_entity_poly.type
_entity_poly.pdbx_seq_one_letter_code
_entity_poly.pdbx_strand_id
1 'polypeptide(L)'
;MADQGPHRQIARRPWRRVLYVLIWLTALAAPAGAIGYLLYANLLNPRATGQLTGTYDGFYWDAAQLQIAYARFENQLLLYQSGVDDDYPRLMLRYQLLQSKLHVLAGSTSRLAAQPPLLQRQRDEVQSLDRLLTGLAPEVAAVAKDRRGANQIVAQLRLHWNEVNDLALSRRFADVADREAMNRDFIDKRRLLFAGGLLLLLLSAAATLLLVLNGRRRTRLMRQQHA
;
A
#
# COMPACT_ATOMS: atom_id res chain seq x y z
N MET A 1 -89.85 2.21 1.99
CA MET A 1 -88.74 1.51 2.74
C MET A 1 -87.63 1.34 1.74
N ALA A 2 -86.63 2.24 1.78
CA ALA A 2 -85.49 2.19 0.89
C ALA A 2 -84.29 1.66 1.68
N ASP A 3 -83.83 0.52 1.30
CA ASP A 3 -82.68 -0.17 1.87
C ASP A 3 -81.38 0.48 1.34
N GLN A 4 -80.69 1.25 2.21
CA GLN A 4 -79.39 1.82 1.91
C GLN A 4 -78.32 0.80 2.29
N GLY A 5 -77.89 0.03 1.31
CA GLY A 5 -76.77 -0.87 1.46
C GLY A 5 -75.48 -0.13 1.86
N PRO A 6 -74.68 -0.66 2.82
CA PRO A 6 -73.49 0.00 3.32
C PRO A 6 -72.39 0.04 2.22
N HIS A 7 -72.03 1.21 1.80
CA HIS A 7 -70.85 1.48 1.03
C HIS A 7 -69.61 1.02 1.80
N ARG A 8 -69.13 -0.20 1.56
CA ARG A 8 -67.79 -0.67 1.98
C ARG A 8 -66.73 0.21 1.33
N GLN A 9 -66.35 1.27 2.03
CA GLN A 9 -65.13 1.97 1.74
C GLN A 9 -63.96 0.99 1.93
N ILE A 10 -63.42 0.51 0.81
CA ILE A 10 -62.22 -0.31 0.73
C ILE A 10 -61.09 0.61 1.21
N ALA A 11 -60.78 0.57 2.53
CA ALA A 11 -59.67 1.23 3.14
C ALA A 11 -58.41 0.78 2.40
N ARG A 12 -57.99 1.58 1.40
CA ARG A 12 -56.77 1.33 0.64
C ARG A 12 -55.62 1.34 1.63
N ARG A 13 -55.11 0.14 1.95
CA ARG A 13 -54.09 -0.16 2.96
C ARG A 13 -52.91 0.82 2.82
N PRO A 14 -52.72 1.75 3.76
CA PRO A 14 -51.58 2.72 3.71
C PRO A 14 -50.24 2.00 3.75
N TRP A 15 -50.22 0.76 4.23
CA TRP A 15 -49.04 -0.08 4.39
C TRP A 15 -48.28 -0.36 3.09
N ARG A 16 -48.98 -0.55 1.95
CA ARG A 16 -48.34 -0.74 0.65
C ARG A 16 -47.49 0.50 0.25
N ARG A 17 -47.93 1.71 0.60
CA ARG A 17 -47.16 2.93 0.31
C ARG A 17 -45.89 3.01 1.19
N VAL A 18 -46.02 2.67 2.46
CA VAL A 18 -44.91 2.62 3.40
C VAL A 18 -43.90 1.58 2.96
N LEU A 19 -44.33 0.39 2.53
CA LEU A 19 -43.48 -0.66 2.03
C LEU A 19 -42.70 -0.22 0.77
N TYR A 20 -43.38 0.43 -0.20
CA TYR A 20 -42.69 0.97 -1.38
C TYR A 20 -41.65 2.05 -1.03
N VAL A 21 -41.94 2.94 -0.12
CA VAL A 21 -40.99 3.95 0.34
C VAL A 21 -39.79 3.29 1.04
N LEU A 22 -40.02 2.30 1.89
CA LEU A 22 -38.97 1.55 2.57
C LEU A 22 -38.08 0.80 1.55
N ILE A 23 -38.64 0.11 0.58
CA ILE A 23 -37.87 -0.61 -0.46
C ILE A 23 -37.01 0.40 -1.25
N TRP A 24 -37.56 1.56 -1.61
CA TRP A 24 -36.80 2.58 -2.32
C TRP A 24 -35.70 3.21 -1.47
N LEU A 25 -35.98 3.42 -0.19
CA LEU A 25 -35.01 3.99 0.75
C LEU A 25 -33.84 3.03 0.99
N THR A 26 -34.14 1.73 1.12
CA THR A 26 -33.09 0.70 1.22
C THR A 26 -32.32 0.53 -0.07
N ALA A 27 -32.98 0.56 -1.22
CA ALA A 27 -32.33 0.45 -2.54
C ALA A 27 -31.38 1.64 -2.84
N LEU A 28 -31.66 2.83 -2.29
CA LEU A 28 -30.77 3.99 -2.38
C LEU A 28 -29.68 4.00 -1.30
N ALA A 29 -30.05 3.67 -0.05
CA ALA A 29 -29.14 3.72 1.08
C ALA A 29 -28.03 2.67 1.01
N ALA A 30 -28.34 1.46 0.51
CA ALA A 30 -27.35 0.39 0.42
C ALA A 30 -26.16 0.72 -0.51
N PRO A 31 -26.35 1.14 -1.78
CA PRO A 31 -25.24 1.51 -2.64
C PRO A 31 -24.57 2.82 -2.20
N ALA A 32 -25.29 3.78 -1.62
CA ALA A 32 -24.70 4.99 -1.05
C ALA A 32 -23.79 4.67 0.15
N GLY A 33 -24.23 3.78 1.04
CA GLY A 33 -23.45 3.29 2.16
C GLY A 33 -22.21 2.52 1.71
N ALA A 34 -22.33 1.66 0.68
CA ALA A 34 -21.23 0.93 0.09
C ALA A 34 -20.17 1.87 -0.51
N ILE A 35 -20.60 2.90 -1.26
CA ILE A 35 -19.70 3.93 -1.81
C ILE A 35 -19.03 4.72 -0.68
N GLY A 36 -19.79 5.17 0.33
CA GLY A 36 -19.26 5.88 1.49
C GLY A 36 -18.22 5.05 2.24
N TYR A 37 -18.48 3.75 2.45
CA TYR A 37 -17.54 2.83 3.07
C TYR A 37 -16.26 2.65 2.23
N LEU A 38 -16.39 2.47 0.91
CA LEU A 38 -15.25 2.32 0.00
C LEU A 38 -14.40 3.60 -0.05
N LEU A 39 -15.02 4.77 -0.06
CA LEU A 39 -14.33 6.06 0.01
C LEU A 39 -13.59 6.21 1.34
N TYR A 40 -14.26 5.90 2.46
CA TYR A 40 -13.62 5.92 3.77
C TYR A 40 -12.44 4.95 3.85
N ALA A 41 -12.64 3.70 3.46
CA ALA A 41 -11.61 2.66 3.53
C ALA A 41 -10.38 2.95 2.66
N ASN A 42 -10.56 3.64 1.52
CA ASN A 42 -9.49 3.89 0.56
C ASN A 42 -8.86 5.28 0.65
N LEU A 43 -9.61 6.30 1.07
CA LEU A 43 -9.12 7.69 1.10
C LEU A 43 -8.83 8.21 2.50
N LEU A 44 -9.60 7.78 3.51
CA LEU A 44 -9.49 8.30 4.87
C LEU A 44 -8.81 7.35 5.85
N ASN A 45 -8.61 6.09 5.46
CA ASN A 45 -7.90 5.14 6.31
C ASN A 45 -6.41 5.52 6.38
N PRO A 46 -5.84 5.77 7.59
CA PRO A 46 -4.43 6.14 7.76
C PRO A 46 -3.45 5.11 7.18
N ARG A 47 -3.85 3.83 7.10
CA ARG A 47 -3.05 2.78 6.47
C ARG A 47 -3.00 2.94 4.94
N ALA A 48 -4.10 3.32 4.30
CA ALA A 48 -4.15 3.55 2.86
C ALA A 48 -3.43 4.85 2.48
N THR A 49 -3.57 5.92 3.28
CA THR A 49 -2.85 7.19 3.05
C THR A 49 -1.36 7.06 3.31
N GLY A 50 -0.93 6.31 4.32
CA GLY A 50 0.48 6.01 4.56
C GLY A 50 1.14 5.22 3.42
N GLN A 51 0.39 4.36 2.73
CA GLN A 51 0.84 3.65 1.54
C GLN A 51 0.95 4.56 0.31
N LEU A 52 0.07 5.54 0.17
CA LEU A 52 0.08 6.50 -0.95
C LEU A 52 1.12 7.61 -0.78
N THR A 53 1.52 7.95 0.44
CA THR A 53 2.46 9.04 0.74
C THR A 53 3.94 8.62 0.74
N GLY A 54 4.27 7.46 0.20
CA GLY A 54 5.67 7.17 -0.20
C GLY A 54 6.56 6.59 0.88
N THR A 55 6.03 6.04 1.97
CA THR A 55 6.83 5.26 2.93
C THR A 55 7.33 3.92 2.35
N TYR A 56 6.89 3.56 1.14
CA TYR A 56 7.32 2.35 0.41
C TYR A 56 8.69 2.49 -0.27
N ASP A 57 9.14 3.69 -0.59
CA ASP A 57 10.48 3.91 -1.15
C ASP A 57 11.61 3.57 -0.17
N GLY A 58 11.29 3.44 1.12
CA GLY A 58 12.27 3.17 2.18
C GLY A 58 13.05 1.87 2.00
N PHE A 59 12.39 0.77 1.61
CA PHE A 59 13.05 -0.54 1.58
C PHE A 59 14.05 -0.70 0.45
N TYR A 60 13.67 -0.31 -0.76
CA TYR A 60 14.59 -0.28 -1.89
C TYR A 60 15.72 0.72 -1.65
N TRP A 61 15.37 1.89 -1.11
CA TRP A 61 16.34 2.93 -0.79
C TRP A 61 17.35 2.46 0.25
N ASP A 62 16.91 1.79 1.31
CA ASP A 62 17.80 1.25 2.35
C ASP A 62 18.77 0.22 1.79
N ALA A 63 18.30 -0.69 0.92
CA ALA A 63 19.15 -1.67 0.25
C ALA A 63 20.14 -1.01 -0.73
N ALA A 64 19.71 -0.03 -1.50
CA ALA A 64 20.58 0.74 -2.39
C ALA A 64 21.61 1.54 -1.60
N GLN A 65 21.23 2.13 -0.47
CA GLN A 65 22.16 2.85 0.42
C GLN A 65 23.20 1.90 1.03
N LEU A 66 22.82 0.67 1.40
CA LEU A 66 23.76 -0.36 1.85
C LEU A 66 24.76 -0.69 0.74
N GLN A 67 24.30 -0.94 -0.48
CA GLN A 67 25.15 -1.24 -1.65
C GLN A 67 26.16 -0.11 -1.91
N ILE A 68 25.69 1.15 -1.88
CA ILE A 68 26.55 2.32 -2.05
C ILE A 68 27.57 2.42 -0.90
N ALA A 69 27.16 2.21 0.35
CA ALA A 69 28.06 2.25 1.49
C ALA A 69 29.12 1.15 1.41
N TYR A 70 28.73 -0.03 0.95
CA TYR A 70 29.63 -1.17 0.74
C TYR A 70 30.72 -0.84 -0.28
N ALA A 71 30.32 -0.38 -1.47
CA ALA A 71 31.26 0.01 -2.51
C ALA A 71 32.19 1.16 -2.08
N ARG A 72 31.66 2.14 -1.31
CA ARG A 72 32.46 3.25 -0.78
C ARG A 72 33.47 2.79 0.25
N PHE A 73 33.14 1.82 1.10
CA PHE A 73 34.05 1.27 2.09
C PHE A 73 35.16 0.46 1.38
N GLU A 74 34.83 -0.40 0.41
CA GLU A 74 35.81 -1.12 -0.39
C GLU A 74 36.78 -0.15 -1.10
N ASN A 75 36.24 0.88 -1.75
CA ASN A 75 37.06 1.89 -2.42
C ASN A 75 38.01 2.61 -1.44
N GLN A 76 37.51 2.98 -0.25
CA GLN A 76 38.32 3.63 0.77
C GLN A 76 39.45 2.73 1.28
N LEU A 77 39.20 1.41 1.42
CA LEU A 77 40.24 0.43 1.77
C LEU A 77 41.34 0.38 0.71
N LEU A 78 40.96 0.38 -0.57
CA LEU A 78 41.92 0.37 -1.69
C LEU A 78 42.76 1.66 -1.75
N LEU A 79 42.14 2.83 -1.52
CA LEU A 79 42.84 4.11 -1.46
C LEU A 79 43.80 4.16 -0.26
N TYR A 80 43.38 3.67 0.90
CA TYR A 80 44.21 3.60 2.09
C TYR A 80 45.41 2.64 1.91
N GLN A 81 45.16 1.48 1.32
CA GLN A 81 46.18 0.49 1.01
C GLN A 81 47.25 1.04 0.04
N SER A 82 46.80 1.71 -1.03
CA SER A 82 47.71 2.27 -2.04
C SER A 82 48.49 3.52 -1.55
N GLY A 83 48.16 4.04 -0.37
CA GLY A 83 48.76 5.25 0.17
C GLY A 83 48.28 6.54 -0.49
N VAL A 84 47.21 6.48 -1.33
CA VAL A 84 46.61 7.67 -1.96
C VAL A 84 45.82 8.48 -0.94
N ASP A 85 45.18 7.80 0.03
CA ASP A 85 44.47 8.44 1.12
C ASP A 85 44.91 7.79 2.44
N ASP A 86 45.66 8.53 3.25
CA ASP A 86 46.21 8.06 4.53
C ASP A 86 45.29 8.35 5.72
N ASP A 87 44.06 8.83 5.47
CA ASP A 87 43.12 9.22 6.51
C ASP A 87 42.42 7.97 7.13
N TYR A 88 43.04 7.37 8.13
CA TYR A 88 42.45 6.26 8.88
C TYR A 88 41.11 6.61 9.55
N PRO A 89 40.92 7.78 10.19
CA PRO A 89 39.60 8.21 10.66
C PRO A 89 38.51 8.16 9.58
N ARG A 90 38.81 8.55 8.34
CA ARG A 90 37.88 8.47 7.21
C ARG A 90 37.54 7.03 6.86
N LEU A 91 38.53 6.14 6.87
CA LEU A 91 38.31 4.71 6.65
C LEU A 91 37.34 4.15 7.71
N MET A 92 37.59 4.47 8.97
CA MET A 92 36.75 4.02 10.09
C MET A 92 35.34 4.57 10.00
N LEU A 93 35.18 5.84 9.61
CA LEU A 93 33.87 6.43 9.36
C LEU A 93 33.09 5.68 8.27
N ARG A 94 33.77 5.29 7.16
CA ARG A 94 33.12 4.50 6.08
C ARG A 94 32.67 3.14 6.58
N TYR A 95 33.46 2.48 7.39
CA TYR A 95 33.09 1.23 8.03
C TYR A 95 31.88 1.36 8.96
N GLN A 96 31.87 2.36 9.84
CA GLN A 96 30.74 2.63 10.73
C GLN A 96 29.45 2.99 9.97
N LEU A 97 29.57 3.76 8.89
CA LEU A 97 28.44 4.06 8.01
C LEU A 97 27.89 2.80 7.36
N LEU A 98 28.75 1.86 6.91
CA LEU A 98 28.31 0.60 6.35
C LEU A 98 27.55 -0.23 7.40
N GLN A 99 28.05 -0.35 8.62
CA GLN A 99 27.37 -1.04 9.72
C GLN A 99 26.01 -0.39 10.04
N SER A 100 25.98 0.96 10.09
CA SER A 100 24.75 1.70 10.33
C SER A 100 23.70 1.45 9.24
N LYS A 101 24.11 1.41 7.96
CA LYS A 101 23.17 1.11 6.85
C LYS A 101 22.64 -0.30 6.90
N LEU A 102 23.48 -1.27 7.28
CA LEU A 102 23.03 -2.65 7.49
C LEU A 102 22.01 -2.76 8.64
N HIS A 103 22.25 -2.06 9.74
CA HIS A 103 21.34 -2.03 10.89
C HIS A 103 19.97 -1.41 10.52
N VAL A 104 19.96 -0.30 9.76
CA VAL A 104 18.72 0.31 9.23
C VAL A 104 17.97 -0.69 8.35
N LEU A 105 18.67 -1.38 7.45
CA LEU A 105 18.08 -2.38 6.58
C LEU A 105 17.49 -3.57 7.37
N ALA A 106 18.18 -4.05 8.41
CA ALA A 106 17.68 -5.07 9.32
C ALA A 106 16.37 -4.66 10.01
N GLY A 107 16.32 -3.41 10.51
CA GLY A 107 15.11 -2.85 11.12
C GLY A 107 13.96 -2.68 10.14
N SER A 108 14.24 -2.31 8.89
CA SER A 108 13.21 -2.19 7.86
C SER A 108 12.69 -3.54 7.39
N THR A 109 13.52 -4.59 7.37
CA THR A 109 13.12 -5.96 7.00
C THR A 109 12.06 -6.53 7.93
N SER A 110 12.08 -6.17 9.20
CA SER A 110 11.06 -6.61 10.18
C SER A 110 9.66 -6.02 9.93
N ARG A 111 9.57 -4.95 9.16
CA ARG A 111 8.31 -4.24 8.86
C ARG A 111 7.64 -4.69 7.55
N LEU A 112 8.32 -5.52 6.76
CA LEU A 112 7.77 -6.03 5.51
C LEU A 112 6.68 -7.06 5.76
N ALA A 113 5.50 -6.82 5.18
CA ALA A 113 4.41 -7.80 5.07
C ALA A 113 4.61 -8.77 3.88
N ALA A 114 5.85 -8.92 3.41
CA ALA A 114 6.19 -9.68 2.22
C ALA A 114 5.94 -11.18 2.39
N GLN A 115 5.92 -11.90 1.26
CA GLN A 115 5.77 -13.35 1.22
C GLN A 115 6.77 -14.05 2.15
N PRO A 116 6.31 -14.97 3.02
CA PRO A 116 7.14 -15.59 4.06
C PRO A 116 8.50 -16.15 3.60
N PRO A 117 8.61 -16.87 2.45
CA PRO A 117 9.88 -17.42 1.99
C PRO A 117 10.89 -16.33 1.56
N LEU A 118 10.43 -15.25 0.96
CA LEU A 118 11.31 -14.14 0.56
C LEU A 118 11.84 -13.39 1.78
N LEU A 119 10.99 -13.18 2.78
CA LEU A 119 11.36 -12.58 4.06
C LEU A 119 12.43 -13.37 4.80
N GLN A 120 12.30 -14.70 4.85
CA GLN A 120 13.27 -15.56 5.52
C GLN A 120 14.64 -15.46 4.84
N ARG A 121 14.68 -15.62 3.51
CA ARG A 121 15.92 -15.47 2.74
C ARG A 121 16.60 -14.11 2.97
N GLN A 122 15.83 -13.03 2.93
CA GLN A 122 16.38 -11.68 3.18
C GLN A 122 16.92 -11.50 4.60
N ARG A 123 16.29 -12.11 5.60
CA ARG A 123 16.81 -12.11 6.98
C ARG A 123 18.12 -12.87 7.09
N ASP A 124 18.20 -14.01 6.45
CA ASP A 124 19.40 -14.87 6.48
C ASP A 124 20.56 -14.14 5.77
N GLU A 125 20.31 -13.47 4.65
CA GLU A 125 21.30 -12.65 3.92
C GLU A 125 21.77 -11.45 4.77
N VAL A 126 20.86 -10.71 5.40
CA VAL A 126 21.21 -9.59 6.27
C VAL A 126 22.00 -10.08 7.49
N GLN A 127 21.63 -11.20 8.09
CA GLN A 127 22.36 -11.78 9.22
C GLN A 127 23.74 -12.31 8.81
N SER A 128 23.89 -12.84 7.60
CA SER A 128 25.19 -13.24 7.04
C SER A 128 26.13 -12.05 6.92
N LEU A 129 25.63 -10.93 6.35
CA LEU A 129 26.39 -9.69 6.21
C LEU A 129 26.74 -9.06 7.58
N ASP A 130 25.85 -9.14 8.57
CA ASP A 130 26.11 -8.63 9.90
C ASP A 130 27.23 -9.41 10.60
N ARG A 131 27.24 -10.74 10.48
CA ARG A 131 28.32 -11.58 10.99
C ARG A 131 29.64 -11.28 10.28
N LEU A 132 29.63 -11.10 8.96
CA LEU A 132 30.81 -10.70 8.20
C LEU A 132 31.37 -9.38 8.72
N LEU A 133 30.55 -8.32 8.76
CA LEU A 133 31.01 -6.99 9.18
C LEU A 133 31.48 -7.00 10.62
N THR A 134 30.80 -7.70 11.52
CA THR A 134 31.23 -7.83 12.91
C THR A 134 32.58 -8.56 13.01
N GLY A 135 32.78 -9.61 12.23
CA GLY A 135 34.04 -10.34 12.14
C GLY A 135 35.20 -9.52 11.59
N LEU A 136 34.92 -8.58 10.66
CA LEU A 136 35.92 -7.67 10.11
C LEU A 136 36.39 -6.56 11.05
N ALA A 137 35.65 -6.27 12.12
CA ALA A 137 35.96 -5.16 13.01
C ALA A 137 37.40 -5.17 13.54
N PRO A 138 37.96 -6.29 14.08
CA PRO A 138 39.32 -6.33 14.53
C PRO A 138 40.34 -6.19 13.39
N GLU A 139 40.03 -6.71 12.21
CA GLU A 139 40.91 -6.61 11.04
C GLU A 139 40.97 -5.16 10.54
N VAL A 140 39.83 -4.46 10.45
CA VAL A 140 39.78 -3.03 10.09
C VAL A 140 40.55 -2.19 11.08
N ALA A 141 40.46 -2.49 12.39
CA ALA A 141 41.25 -1.80 13.40
C ALA A 141 42.76 -2.07 13.24
N ALA A 142 43.16 -3.27 12.85
CA ALA A 142 44.56 -3.64 12.64
C ALA A 142 45.20 -2.97 11.40
N VAL A 143 44.40 -2.57 10.40
CA VAL A 143 44.87 -1.88 9.18
C VAL A 143 45.62 -0.56 9.53
N ALA A 144 45.28 0.09 10.64
CA ALA A 144 45.98 1.26 11.11
C ALA A 144 47.47 1.01 11.33
N LYS A 145 47.85 -0.22 11.73
CA LYS A 145 49.21 -0.64 12.00
C LYS A 145 49.90 -1.31 10.81
N ASP A 146 49.14 -2.11 10.05
CA ASP A 146 49.64 -2.81 8.86
C ASP A 146 48.62 -2.69 7.71
N ARG A 147 48.93 -1.82 6.74
CA ARG A 147 48.08 -1.59 5.54
C ARG A 147 47.88 -2.83 4.65
N ARG A 148 48.80 -3.81 4.76
CA ARG A 148 48.69 -5.04 3.95
C ARG A 148 47.44 -5.85 4.32
N GLY A 149 46.97 -5.73 5.58
CA GLY A 149 45.73 -6.36 6.00
C GLY A 149 44.49 -5.89 5.23
N ALA A 150 44.53 -4.72 4.62
CA ALA A 150 43.42 -4.22 3.79
C ALA A 150 43.10 -5.13 2.60
N ASN A 151 44.11 -5.79 2.01
CA ASN A 151 43.90 -6.74 0.91
C ASN A 151 43.01 -7.93 1.29
N GLN A 152 43.20 -8.46 2.50
CA GLN A 152 42.40 -9.57 2.98
C GLN A 152 40.95 -9.15 3.20
N ILE A 153 40.75 -7.96 3.75
CA ILE A 153 39.39 -7.39 3.94
C ILE A 153 38.70 -7.18 2.58
N VAL A 154 39.39 -6.57 1.60
CA VAL A 154 38.86 -6.38 0.24
C VAL A 154 38.49 -7.72 -0.40
N ALA A 155 39.33 -8.74 -0.25
CA ALA A 155 39.03 -10.07 -0.79
C ALA A 155 37.76 -10.66 -0.15
N GLN A 156 37.61 -10.54 1.16
CA GLN A 156 36.39 -10.99 1.86
C GLN A 156 35.15 -10.20 1.42
N LEU A 157 35.25 -8.88 1.29
CA LEU A 157 34.15 -8.05 0.79
C LEU A 157 33.74 -8.46 -0.63
N ARG A 158 34.68 -8.72 -1.52
CA ARG A 158 34.38 -9.13 -2.90
C ARG A 158 33.68 -10.48 -3.00
N LEU A 159 33.97 -11.41 -2.11
CA LEU A 159 33.26 -12.69 -2.03
C LEU A 159 31.76 -12.50 -1.72
N HIS A 160 31.42 -11.49 -0.91
CA HIS A 160 30.05 -11.20 -0.51
C HIS A 160 29.34 -10.13 -1.38
N TRP A 161 30.02 -9.60 -2.41
CA TRP A 161 29.45 -8.57 -3.28
C TRP A 161 28.16 -9.03 -3.96
N ASN A 162 28.11 -10.28 -4.42
CA ASN A 162 26.92 -10.81 -5.05
C ASN A 162 25.73 -10.88 -4.09
N GLU A 163 25.95 -11.23 -2.83
CA GLU A 163 24.89 -11.23 -1.80
C GLU A 163 24.31 -9.83 -1.58
N VAL A 164 25.17 -8.81 -1.50
CA VAL A 164 24.74 -7.40 -1.37
C VAL A 164 23.95 -6.94 -2.60
N ASN A 165 24.42 -7.30 -3.79
CA ASN A 165 23.77 -6.95 -5.04
C ASN A 165 22.42 -7.67 -5.19
N ASP A 166 22.36 -8.97 -4.88
CA ASP A 166 21.14 -9.77 -4.94
C ASP A 166 20.09 -9.27 -3.93
N LEU A 167 20.54 -8.87 -2.74
CA LEU A 167 19.67 -8.25 -1.75
C LEU A 167 19.05 -6.94 -2.27
N ALA A 168 19.83 -6.10 -2.94
CA ALA A 168 19.34 -4.84 -3.53
C ALA A 168 18.38 -5.13 -4.70
N LEU A 169 18.68 -6.09 -5.56
CA LEU A 169 17.84 -6.48 -6.70
C LEU A 169 16.54 -7.16 -6.25
N SER A 170 16.60 -8.10 -5.32
CA SER A 170 15.41 -8.80 -4.80
C SER A 170 14.42 -7.83 -4.16
N ARG A 171 14.94 -6.81 -3.45
CA ARG A 171 14.14 -5.72 -2.90
C ARG A 171 13.50 -4.85 -3.95
N ARG A 172 14.21 -4.53 -5.02
CA ARG A 172 13.66 -3.78 -6.16
C ARG A 172 12.53 -4.55 -6.82
N PHE A 173 12.68 -5.84 -7.07
CA PHE A 173 11.63 -6.67 -7.67
C PHE A 173 10.41 -6.81 -6.75
N ALA A 174 10.61 -6.99 -5.45
CA ALA A 174 9.53 -7.04 -4.49
C ALA A 174 8.75 -5.72 -4.44
N ASP A 175 9.43 -4.57 -4.43
CA ASP A 175 8.80 -3.24 -4.46
C ASP A 175 7.98 -3.02 -5.73
N VAL A 176 8.51 -3.40 -6.90
CA VAL A 176 7.77 -3.32 -8.18
C VAL A 176 6.53 -4.21 -8.16
N ALA A 177 6.64 -5.46 -7.67
CA ALA A 177 5.52 -6.39 -7.58
C ALA A 177 4.42 -5.89 -6.62
N ASP A 178 4.81 -5.34 -5.47
CA ASP A 178 3.88 -4.75 -4.50
C ASP A 178 3.18 -3.51 -5.07
N ARG A 179 3.90 -2.65 -5.79
CA ARG A 179 3.31 -1.50 -6.50
C ARG A 179 2.32 -1.92 -7.59
N GLU A 180 2.65 -2.96 -8.35
CA GLU A 180 1.73 -3.49 -9.35
C GLU A 180 0.47 -4.11 -8.72
N ALA A 181 0.62 -4.87 -7.63
CA ALA A 181 -0.50 -5.44 -6.90
C ALA A 181 -1.41 -4.34 -6.32
N MET A 182 -0.80 -3.32 -5.72
CA MET A 182 -1.52 -2.16 -5.17
C MET A 182 -2.23 -1.35 -6.26
N ASN A 183 -1.58 -1.16 -7.43
CA ASN A 183 -2.20 -0.45 -8.56
C ASN A 183 -3.38 -1.23 -9.13
N ARG A 184 -3.29 -2.56 -9.24
CA ARG A 184 -4.42 -3.42 -9.65
C ARG A 184 -5.58 -3.32 -8.67
N ASP A 185 -5.32 -3.46 -7.37
CA ASP A 185 -6.33 -3.32 -6.32
C ASP A 185 -7.00 -1.94 -6.36
N PHE A 186 -6.23 -0.88 -6.58
CA PHE A 186 -6.75 0.48 -6.73
C PHE A 186 -7.64 0.64 -7.96
N ILE A 187 -7.24 0.06 -9.11
CA ILE A 187 -8.05 0.09 -10.35
C ILE A 187 -9.36 -0.67 -10.15
N ASP A 188 -9.33 -1.84 -9.52
CA ASP A 188 -10.53 -2.64 -9.29
C ASP A 188 -11.49 -1.94 -8.32
N LYS A 189 -10.99 -1.34 -7.25
CA LYS A 189 -11.79 -0.52 -6.34
C LYS A 189 -12.40 0.69 -7.03
N ARG A 190 -11.66 1.36 -7.91
CA ARG A 190 -12.15 2.47 -8.72
C ARG A 190 -13.27 2.05 -9.67
N ARG A 191 -13.14 0.88 -10.32
CA ARG A 191 -14.19 0.30 -11.17
C ARG A 191 -15.47 0.02 -10.36
N LEU A 192 -15.32 -0.52 -9.18
CA LEU A 192 -16.43 -0.84 -8.28
C LEU A 192 -17.14 0.42 -7.79
N LEU A 193 -16.39 1.48 -7.46
CA LEU A 193 -16.94 2.81 -7.12
C LEU A 193 -17.70 3.41 -8.30
N PHE A 194 -17.16 3.32 -9.52
CA PHE A 194 -17.80 3.82 -10.72
C PHE A 194 -19.10 3.08 -11.02
N ALA A 195 -19.09 1.74 -10.95
CA ALA A 195 -20.28 0.91 -11.15
C ALA A 195 -21.37 1.20 -10.10
N GLY A 196 -20.98 1.36 -8.83
CA GLY A 196 -21.90 1.74 -7.76
C GLY A 196 -22.50 3.14 -7.95
N GLY A 197 -21.70 4.10 -8.36
CA GLY A 197 -22.15 5.46 -8.71
C GLY A 197 -23.14 5.47 -9.87
N LEU A 198 -22.85 4.71 -10.93
CA LEU A 198 -23.75 4.54 -12.07
C LEU A 198 -25.09 3.89 -11.67
N LEU A 199 -25.03 2.86 -10.82
CA LEU A 199 -26.22 2.20 -10.29
C LEU A 199 -27.09 3.18 -9.49
N LEU A 200 -26.48 3.99 -8.64
CA LEU A 200 -27.21 5.03 -7.88
C LEU A 200 -27.87 6.06 -8.80
N LEU A 201 -27.19 6.51 -9.84
CA LEU A 201 -27.77 7.44 -10.83
C LEU A 201 -28.97 6.82 -11.54
N LEU A 202 -28.87 5.57 -11.98
CA LEU A 202 -29.95 4.85 -12.65
C LEU A 202 -31.16 4.67 -11.71
N LEU A 203 -30.93 4.29 -10.46
CA LEU A 203 -31.99 4.15 -9.44
C LEU A 203 -32.67 5.49 -9.15
N SER A 204 -31.89 6.56 -9.03
CA SER A 204 -32.40 7.92 -8.82
C SER A 204 -33.24 8.38 -10.00
N ALA A 205 -32.78 8.17 -11.23
CA ALA A 205 -33.51 8.50 -12.45
C ALA A 205 -34.82 7.71 -12.57
N ALA A 206 -34.80 6.41 -12.27
CA ALA A 206 -35.99 5.57 -12.27
C ALA A 206 -37.00 6.00 -11.21
N ALA A 207 -36.52 6.33 -10.00
CA ALA A 207 -37.38 6.87 -8.93
C ALA A 207 -38.07 8.18 -9.35
N THR A 208 -37.30 9.10 -9.92
CA THR A 208 -37.82 10.40 -10.41
C THR A 208 -38.87 10.19 -11.50
N LEU A 209 -38.59 9.31 -12.46
CA LEU A 209 -39.54 8.99 -13.54
C LEU A 209 -40.84 8.40 -13.01
N LEU A 210 -40.77 7.46 -12.06
CA LEU A 210 -41.95 6.87 -11.43
C LEU A 210 -42.79 7.92 -10.67
N LEU A 211 -42.15 8.84 -9.97
CA LEU A 211 -42.83 9.94 -9.26
C LEU A 211 -43.57 10.86 -10.23
N VAL A 212 -42.91 11.23 -11.35
CA VAL A 212 -43.52 12.08 -12.40
C VAL A 212 -44.70 11.38 -13.05
N LEU A 213 -44.55 10.08 -13.42
CA LEU A 213 -45.63 9.30 -14.02
C LEU A 213 -46.85 9.14 -13.09
N ASN A 214 -46.59 8.84 -11.82
CA ASN A 214 -47.64 8.75 -10.80
C ASN A 214 -48.32 10.11 -10.54
N GLY A 215 -47.59 11.20 -10.55
CA GLY A 215 -48.12 12.56 -10.46
C GLY A 215 -49.05 12.87 -11.63
N ARG A 216 -48.63 12.60 -12.88
CA ARG A 216 -49.43 12.81 -14.08
C ARG A 216 -50.71 11.94 -14.10
N ARG A 217 -50.67 10.71 -13.62
CA ARG A 217 -51.86 9.84 -13.50
C ARG A 217 -52.88 10.40 -12.51
N ARG A 218 -52.40 10.93 -11.37
CA ARG A 218 -53.33 11.53 -10.37
C ARG A 218 -53.99 12.79 -10.87
N THR A 219 -53.30 13.68 -11.55
CA THR A 219 -53.86 14.90 -12.12
C THR A 219 -54.90 14.60 -13.21
N ARG A 220 -54.71 13.56 -14.03
CA ARG A 220 -55.70 13.11 -15.03
C ARG A 220 -56.97 12.59 -14.35
N LEU A 221 -56.84 11.75 -13.31
CA LEU A 221 -57.99 11.19 -12.60
C LEU A 221 -58.82 12.31 -11.85
N MET A 222 -58.16 13.30 -11.29
CA MET A 222 -58.84 14.44 -10.67
C MET A 222 -59.62 15.29 -11.70
N ARG A 223 -59.06 15.50 -12.90
CA ARG A 223 -59.76 16.26 -13.96
C ARG A 223 -61.00 15.52 -14.48
N GLN A 224 -61.00 14.17 -14.50
CA GLN A 224 -62.15 13.37 -14.91
C GLN A 224 -63.28 13.30 -13.85
N GLN A 225 -63.00 13.64 -12.60
CA GLN A 225 -64.02 13.68 -11.54
C GLN A 225 -64.70 15.05 -11.42
N HIS A 226 -64.19 16.09 -12.07
CA HIS A 226 -64.71 17.45 -12.04
C HIS A 226 -65.32 17.88 -13.39
N ALA A 227 -65.34 16.98 -14.41
CA ALA A 227 -66.08 17.14 -15.63
C ALA A 227 -67.35 16.25 -15.62
#